data_12bd98e80310bae7353a2d37d84f1471
#
_entry.id   12bd98e80310bae7353a2d37d84f1471
#
_cell.length_a   1.000
_cell.length_b   1.000
_cell.length_c   1.000
_cell.angle_alpha   90.00
_cell.angle_beta   90.00
_cell.angle_gamma   90.00
#
_symmetry.space_group_name_H-M   'P 1'
#
loop_
_entity.id
_entity.type
_entity.pdbx_description
1 polymer ?
#
loop_
_entity_poly.entity_id
_entity_poly.type
_entity_poly.pdbx_seq_one_letter_code
_entity_poly.pdbx_strand_id
1 'polypeptide(L)'
;KESTLKRKEKEMDNYRKTFISPTVAISFVHTDITKSWSAAYRLHNFAPNIVQLRPQIDNSNPYMLRSGNPNLKQSYLHSFLFNCNRMLGKHNHTIGVIINASIRQHSPVAKTTYYNAETYLPELQYTAPAHSSLISFENVEGYWDIKGKLIWQAPIRSIKSKYTLSTGFNYEHNPYYIGENKTTTRTYDPSLEHFLLCSLTKRLKVTISANTHYVHS
;
A
#
# COMPACT_ATOMS: atom_id res chain seq x y z
N LYS A 1 -14.13 -21.11 39.26
CA LYS A 1 -14.36 -20.61 37.88
C LYS A 1 -14.02 -19.14 37.72
N GLU A 2 -14.44 -18.27 38.68
CA GLU A 2 -14.19 -16.82 38.63
C GLU A 2 -12.70 -16.44 38.79
N SER A 3 -11.96 -17.19 39.64
CA SER A 3 -10.51 -17.00 39.85
C SER A 3 -9.69 -17.37 38.59
N THR A 4 -10.15 -18.36 37.83
CA THR A 4 -9.51 -18.79 36.55
C THR A 4 -9.75 -17.77 35.43
N LEU A 5 -10.94 -17.16 35.40
CA LEU A 5 -11.26 -16.07 34.46
C LEU A 5 -10.43 -14.81 34.75
N LYS A 6 -10.35 -14.36 36.00
CA LYS A 6 -9.54 -13.22 36.42
C LYS A 6 -8.03 -13.44 36.16
N ARG A 7 -7.55 -14.68 36.31
CA ARG A 7 -6.15 -15.04 35.99
C ARG A 7 -5.90 -14.99 34.50
N LYS A 8 -6.83 -15.48 33.67
CA LYS A 8 -6.76 -15.39 32.19
C LYS A 8 -6.84 -13.93 31.69
N GLU A 9 -7.70 -13.12 32.29
CA GLU A 9 -7.75 -11.67 31.98
C GLU A 9 -6.43 -10.98 32.32
N LYS A 10 -5.82 -11.30 33.47
CA LYS A 10 -4.55 -10.71 33.89
C LYS A 10 -3.34 -11.18 33.04
N GLU A 11 -3.35 -12.41 32.54
CA GLU A 11 -2.36 -12.91 31.57
C GLU A 11 -2.53 -12.26 30.19
N MET A 12 -3.75 -11.96 29.78
CA MET A 12 -4.04 -11.31 28.50
C MET A 12 -3.70 -9.81 28.48
N ASP A 13 -3.78 -9.12 29.62
CA ASP A 13 -3.42 -7.70 29.75
C ASP A 13 -1.90 -7.43 29.66
N ASN A 14 -1.07 -8.46 29.81
CA ASN A 14 0.39 -8.35 29.82
C ASN A 14 1.06 -8.77 28.51
N TYR A 15 0.32 -8.92 27.39
CA TYR A 15 0.95 -9.22 26.11
C TYR A 15 1.76 -8.01 25.65
N ARG A 16 3.08 -8.10 25.74
CA ARG A 16 4.02 -7.07 25.28
C ARG A 16 4.92 -7.66 24.20
N LYS A 17 4.94 -7.04 23.04
CA LYS A 17 5.90 -7.34 21.97
C LYS A 17 6.58 -6.05 21.56
N THR A 18 7.91 -6.02 21.61
CA THR A 18 8.71 -4.87 21.22
C THR A 18 9.12 -5.01 19.77
N PHE A 19 8.88 -3.96 18.99
CA PHE A 19 9.33 -3.85 17.62
C PHE A 19 10.30 -2.67 17.51
N ILE A 20 11.43 -2.90 16.86
CA ILE A 20 12.39 -1.85 16.53
C ILE A 20 12.08 -1.39 15.11
N SER A 21 11.78 -0.10 14.94
CA SER A 21 11.36 0.48 13.66
C SER A 21 12.36 1.52 13.15
N PRO A 22 13.57 1.09 12.69
CA PRO A 22 14.50 2.02 12.08
C PRO A 22 13.90 2.56 10.76
N THR A 23 14.08 3.84 10.52
CA THR A 23 13.77 4.47 9.24
C THR A 23 15.08 4.87 8.59
N VAL A 24 15.30 4.43 7.36
CA VAL A 24 16.44 4.81 6.55
C VAL A 24 15.95 5.57 5.33
N ALA A 25 16.55 6.71 5.05
CA ALA A 25 16.29 7.49 3.84
C ALA A 25 17.61 7.94 3.24
N ILE A 26 17.79 7.66 1.94
CA ILE A 26 18.93 8.10 1.16
C ILE A 26 18.35 8.82 -0.05
N SER A 27 18.85 10.03 -0.33
CA SER A 27 18.41 10.79 -1.49
C SER A 27 19.59 11.43 -2.21
N PHE A 28 19.51 11.44 -3.54
CA PHE A 28 20.41 12.15 -4.43
C PHE A 28 19.60 13.16 -5.21
N VAL A 29 20.12 14.39 -5.30
CA VAL A 29 19.47 15.47 -6.04
C VAL A 29 20.51 16.17 -6.90
N HIS A 30 20.16 16.38 -8.17
CA HIS A 30 20.92 17.19 -9.09
C HIS A 30 19.99 18.23 -9.73
N THR A 31 20.38 19.49 -9.72
CA THR A 31 19.60 20.56 -10.32
C THR A 31 20.52 21.47 -11.12
N ASP A 32 20.13 21.72 -12.37
CA ASP A 32 20.71 22.66 -13.30
C ASP A 32 19.58 23.51 -13.89
N ILE A 33 19.89 24.59 -14.62
CA ILE A 33 18.90 25.52 -15.22
C ILE A 33 17.90 24.80 -16.13
N THR A 34 18.35 23.75 -16.85
CA THR A 34 17.55 23.08 -17.87
C THR A 34 17.14 21.65 -17.50
N LYS A 35 17.74 21.09 -16.47
CA LYS A 35 17.51 19.71 -16.05
C LYS A 35 17.59 19.56 -14.53
N SER A 36 16.74 18.73 -13.99
CA SER A 36 16.82 18.28 -12.62
C SER A 36 16.48 16.81 -12.53
N TRP A 37 17.14 16.09 -11.66
CA TRP A 37 16.74 14.74 -11.32
C TRP A 37 16.98 14.48 -9.83
N SER A 38 16.19 13.61 -9.28
CA SER A 38 16.34 13.11 -7.92
C SER A 38 16.04 11.63 -7.86
N ALA A 39 16.79 10.94 -7.05
CA ALA A 39 16.55 9.54 -6.71
C ALA A 39 16.53 9.42 -5.19
N ALA A 40 15.59 8.69 -4.65
CA ALA A 40 15.47 8.44 -3.23
C ALA A 40 15.12 6.99 -2.96
N TYR A 41 15.70 6.45 -1.92
CA TYR A 41 15.32 5.18 -1.32
C TYR A 41 14.87 5.43 0.12
N ARG A 42 13.80 4.77 0.52
CA ARG A 42 13.28 4.83 1.88
C ARG A 42 12.90 3.44 2.35
N LEU A 43 13.31 3.12 3.57
CA LEU A 43 12.87 1.94 4.29
C LEU A 43 11.94 2.37 5.42
N HIS A 44 10.72 1.88 5.41
CA HIS A 44 9.74 2.05 6.47
C HIS A 44 9.40 0.70 7.08
N ASN A 45 9.22 0.69 8.38
CA ASN A 45 8.85 -0.50 9.12
C ASN A 45 7.49 -0.30 9.75
N PHE A 46 6.66 -1.33 9.69
CA PHE A 46 5.32 -1.34 10.27
C PHE A 46 5.17 -2.53 11.21
N ALA A 47 5.00 -2.23 12.48
CA ALA A 47 4.63 -3.27 13.43
C ALA A 47 3.19 -3.72 13.18
N PRO A 48 2.88 -5.01 13.31
CA PRO A 48 1.51 -5.48 13.32
C PRO A 48 0.72 -4.79 14.45
N ASN A 49 -0.54 -4.56 14.21
CA ASN A 49 -1.40 -3.94 15.21
C ASN A 49 -1.72 -4.96 16.34
N ILE A 50 -2.06 -4.46 17.52
CA ILE A 50 -2.33 -5.30 18.70
C ILE A 50 -3.44 -6.31 18.47
N VAL A 51 -4.46 -5.96 17.69
CA VAL A 51 -5.57 -6.87 17.34
C VAL A 51 -5.09 -8.02 16.45
N GLN A 52 -4.13 -7.75 15.57
CA GLN A 52 -3.52 -8.78 14.71
C GLN A 52 -2.60 -9.73 15.48
N LEU A 53 -2.04 -9.28 16.60
CA LEU A 53 -1.09 -10.04 17.40
C LEU A 53 -1.76 -10.83 18.54
N ARG A 54 -2.87 -10.35 19.07
CA ARG A 54 -3.49 -10.90 20.26
C ARG A 54 -4.12 -12.26 20.00
N PRO A 55 -3.62 -13.36 20.61
CA PRO A 55 -4.14 -14.70 20.39
C PRO A 55 -5.41 -14.98 21.21
N GLN A 56 -6.31 -13.98 21.24
CA GLN A 56 -7.60 -14.10 21.88
C GLN A 56 -8.66 -14.36 20.84
N ILE A 57 -9.46 -15.39 21.07
CA ILE A 57 -10.58 -15.69 20.20
C ILE A 57 -11.73 -14.73 20.47
N ASP A 58 -12.22 -14.11 19.43
CA ASP A 58 -13.50 -13.42 19.40
C ASP A 58 -14.54 -14.41 18.82
N ASN A 59 -15.43 -14.85 19.68
CA ASN A 59 -16.51 -15.79 19.38
C ASN A 59 -17.90 -15.13 19.51
N SER A 60 -17.98 -13.81 19.38
CA SER A 60 -19.24 -13.07 19.38
C SER A 60 -20.21 -13.60 18.32
N ASN A 61 -19.64 -14.10 17.20
CA ASN A 61 -20.36 -14.93 16.25
C ASN A 61 -19.70 -16.30 16.21
N PRO A 62 -20.36 -17.36 16.72
CA PRO A 62 -19.79 -18.70 16.82
C PRO A 62 -19.46 -19.34 15.45
N TYR A 63 -20.07 -18.85 14.36
CA TYR A 63 -19.79 -19.34 13.00
C TYR A 63 -18.72 -18.50 12.28
N MET A 64 -18.33 -17.36 12.82
CA MET A 64 -17.29 -16.51 12.27
C MET A 64 -16.33 -16.03 13.37
N LEU A 65 -15.42 -16.91 13.73
CA LEU A 65 -14.42 -16.68 14.77
C LEU A 65 -13.32 -15.77 14.26
N ARG A 66 -12.71 -15.00 15.16
CA ARG A 66 -11.54 -14.19 14.85
C ARG A 66 -10.46 -14.36 15.91
N SER A 67 -9.20 -14.38 15.48
CA SER A 67 -8.07 -14.42 16.40
C SER A 67 -6.86 -13.74 15.77
N GLY A 68 -6.06 -13.06 16.58
CA GLY A 68 -4.74 -12.60 16.16
C GLY A 68 -3.72 -13.73 16.13
N ASN A 69 -2.56 -13.45 15.52
CA ASN A 69 -1.42 -14.35 15.44
C ASN A 69 -0.20 -13.70 16.13
N PRO A 70 0.24 -14.20 17.29
CA PRO A 70 1.38 -13.66 18.02
C PRO A 70 2.72 -13.83 17.29
N ASN A 71 2.78 -14.73 16.29
CA ASN A 71 3.98 -15.03 15.51
C ASN A 71 4.20 -14.07 14.34
N LEU A 72 3.30 -13.09 14.14
CA LEU A 72 3.47 -12.10 13.08
C LEU A 72 4.78 -11.34 13.23
N LYS A 73 5.48 -11.24 12.11
CA LYS A 73 6.69 -10.45 11.95
C LYS A 73 6.35 -9.02 11.57
N GLN A 74 7.26 -8.11 11.85
CA GLN A 74 7.22 -6.74 11.40
C GLN A 74 7.33 -6.68 9.88
N SER A 75 6.55 -5.81 9.24
CA SER A 75 6.63 -5.55 7.80
C SER A 75 7.72 -4.53 7.49
N TYR A 76 8.39 -4.69 6.36
CA TYR A 76 9.37 -3.76 5.81
C TYR A 76 8.91 -3.29 4.44
N LEU A 77 8.76 -1.99 4.27
CA LEU A 77 8.43 -1.36 2.99
C LEU A 77 9.67 -0.64 2.45
N HIS A 78 10.21 -1.18 1.37
CA HIS A 78 11.27 -0.57 0.58
C HIS A 78 10.62 0.27 -0.51
N SER A 79 10.88 1.58 -0.52
CA SER A 79 10.33 2.50 -1.52
C SER A 79 11.45 3.18 -2.29
N PHE A 80 11.35 3.15 -3.60
CA PHE A 80 12.25 3.79 -4.54
C PHE A 80 11.50 4.88 -5.28
N LEU A 81 12.04 6.07 -5.30
CA LEU A 81 11.48 7.21 -6.01
C LEU A 81 12.53 7.75 -6.97
N PHE A 82 12.15 7.92 -8.23
CA PHE A 82 12.96 8.61 -9.23
C PHE A 82 12.13 9.71 -9.88
N ASN A 83 12.67 10.91 -9.93
CA ASN A 83 12.09 12.05 -10.65
C ASN A 83 13.15 12.62 -11.58
N CYS A 84 12.75 12.95 -12.79
CA CYS A 84 13.59 13.65 -13.75
C CYS A 84 12.74 14.69 -14.48
N ASN A 85 13.25 15.90 -14.58
CA ASN A 85 12.63 16.95 -15.38
C ASN A 85 13.68 17.57 -16.29
N ARG A 86 13.32 17.83 -17.54
CA ARG A 86 14.17 18.46 -18.52
C ARG A 86 13.40 19.46 -19.36
N MET A 87 13.95 20.69 -19.44
CA MET A 87 13.49 21.71 -20.36
C MET A 87 14.07 21.44 -21.76
N LEU A 88 13.21 21.47 -22.77
CA LEU A 88 13.55 21.18 -24.16
C LEU A 88 13.45 22.44 -25.02
N GLY A 89 14.54 22.76 -25.72
CA GLY A 89 14.60 23.73 -26.80
C GLY A 89 14.23 25.17 -26.44
N LYS A 90 14.16 26.01 -27.45
CA LYS A 90 13.89 27.45 -27.34
C LYS A 90 12.43 27.78 -26.92
N HIS A 91 11.52 26.82 -26.99
CA HIS A 91 10.10 27.04 -26.70
C HIS A 91 9.70 26.68 -25.27
N ASN A 92 10.66 26.34 -24.40
CA ASN A 92 10.44 26.05 -22.98
C ASN A 92 9.43 24.89 -22.75
N HIS A 93 9.43 23.89 -23.63
CA HIS A 93 8.74 22.63 -23.37
C HIS A 93 9.45 21.90 -22.23
N THR A 94 8.70 21.23 -21.38
CA THR A 94 9.28 20.43 -20.31
C THR A 94 8.82 19.00 -20.42
N ILE A 95 9.74 18.05 -20.28
CA ILE A 95 9.44 16.64 -20.10
C ILE A 95 9.80 16.27 -18.66
N GLY A 96 8.86 15.62 -17.99
CA GLY A 96 9.03 15.05 -16.65
C GLY A 96 8.80 13.55 -16.66
N VAL A 97 9.61 12.81 -15.91
CA VAL A 97 9.44 11.39 -15.64
C VAL A 97 9.41 11.19 -14.13
N ILE A 98 8.42 10.46 -13.65
CA ILE A 98 8.29 10.06 -12.25
C ILE A 98 8.15 8.55 -12.22
N ILE A 99 8.98 7.87 -11.44
CA ILE A 99 8.90 6.43 -11.22
C ILE A 99 8.90 6.20 -9.71
N ASN A 100 7.90 5.48 -9.23
CA ASN A 100 7.83 4.97 -7.86
C ASN A 100 7.76 3.46 -7.92
N ALA A 101 8.59 2.78 -7.16
CA ALA A 101 8.52 1.35 -6.99
C ALA A 101 8.57 1.01 -5.51
N SER A 102 7.78 0.04 -5.07
CA SER A 102 7.85 -0.45 -3.71
C SER A 102 7.78 -1.97 -3.62
N ILE A 103 8.45 -2.49 -2.61
CA ILE A 103 8.46 -3.91 -2.26
C ILE A 103 8.14 -4.00 -0.77
N ARG A 104 7.19 -4.85 -0.41
CA ARG A 104 6.86 -5.10 0.99
C ARG A 104 7.19 -6.54 1.37
N GLN A 105 7.98 -6.68 2.41
CA GLN A 105 8.29 -7.96 3.05
C GLN A 105 7.41 -8.15 4.28
N HIS A 106 7.08 -9.41 4.60
CA HIS A 106 6.28 -9.80 5.75
C HIS A 106 4.94 -9.05 5.86
N SER A 107 4.22 -8.87 4.74
CA SER A 107 2.92 -8.20 4.75
C SER A 107 1.90 -9.01 5.55
N PRO A 108 1.28 -8.48 6.62
CA PRO A 108 0.24 -9.19 7.34
C PRO A 108 -1.05 -9.17 6.52
N VAL A 109 -1.59 -10.35 6.22
CA VAL A 109 -2.85 -10.52 5.50
C VAL A 109 -3.80 -11.42 6.30
N ALA A 110 -5.10 -11.21 6.13
CA ALA A 110 -6.10 -12.08 6.71
C ALA A 110 -6.12 -13.43 5.98
N LYS A 111 -6.24 -14.51 6.74
CA LYS A 111 -6.42 -15.88 6.28
C LYS A 111 -7.65 -16.47 6.94
N THR A 112 -8.51 -17.09 6.16
CA THR A 112 -9.73 -17.71 6.65
C THR A 112 -9.59 -19.24 6.57
N THR A 113 -9.74 -19.92 7.69
CA THR A 113 -9.77 -21.38 7.77
C THR A 113 -11.21 -21.84 8.00
N TYR A 114 -11.70 -22.79 7.22
CA TYR A 114 -13.05 -23.34 7.33
C TYR A 114 -13.05 -24.68 8.03
N TYR A 115 -13.98 -24.86 8.97
CA TYR A 115 -14.16 -26.10 9.72
C TYR A 115 -15.49 -26.75 9.34
N ASN A 116 -15.44 -27.89 8.65
CA ASN A 116 -16.64 -28.64 8.24
C ASN A 116 -17.25 -29.47 9.40
N ALA A 117 -16.42 -29.79 10.40
CA ALA A 117 -16.81 -30.49 11.60
C ALA A 117 -16.34 -29.77 12.84
N GLU A 118 -16.90 -30.13 13.99
CA GLU A 118 -16.44 -29.59 15.27
C GLU A 118 -14.95 -29.93 15.46
N THR A 119 -14.14 -28.88 15.66
CA THR A 119 -12.67 -29.02 15.68
C THR A 119 -12.09 -28.29 16.89
N TYR A 120 -11.31 -29.00 17.70
CA TYR A 120 -10.58 -28.39 18.81
C TYR A 120 -9.32 -27.66 18.32
N LEU A 121 -9.17 -26.41 18.72
CA LEU A 121 -8.05 -25.52 18.41
C LEU A 121 -7.14 -25.37 19.64
N PRO A 122 -6.05 -26.15 19.74
CA PRO A 122 -5.25 -26.20 20.97
C PRO A 122 -4.58 -24.88 21.30
N GLU A 123 -4.13 -24.12 20.28
CA GLU A 123 -3.49 -22.81 20.46
C GLU A 123 -4.44 -21.77 21.07
N LEU A 124 -5.74 -21.87 20.79
CA LEU A 124 -6.77 -20.95 21.27
C LEU A 124 -7.57 -21.52 22.46
N GLN A 125 -7.33 -22.79 22.82
CA GLN A 125 -8.08 -23.55 23.84
C GLN A 125 -9.61 -23.44 23.63
N TYR A 126 -10.05 -23.54 22.39
CA TYR A 126 -11.43 -23.38 21.98
C TYR A 126 -11.84 -24.45 20.98
N THR A 127 -13.08 -24.90 21.06
CA THR A 127 -13.65 -25.83 20.10
C THR A 127 -14.49 -25.06 19.09
N ALA A 128 -14.03 -24.99 17.84
CA ALA A 128 -14.75 -24.37 16.75
C ALA A 128 -15.97 -25.24 16.37
N PRO A 129 -17.17 -24.67 16.26
CA PRO A 129 -18.36 -25.41 15.82
C PRO A 129 -18.22 -25.92 14.40
N ALA A 130 -18.97 -26.97 14.06
CA ALA A 130 -19.10 -27.41 12.68
C ALA A 130 -19.65 -26.27 11.80
N HIS A 131 -19.18 -26.19 10.56
CA HIS A 131 -19.52 -25.16 9.59
C HIS A 131 -19.16 -23.73 10.01
N SER A 132 -18.16 -23.58 10.89
CA SER A 132 -17.61 -22.28 11.26
C SER A 132 -16.37 -21.93 10.46
N SER A 133 -15.95 -20.67 10.56
CA SER A 133 -14.71 -20.17 9.99
C SER A 133 -13.90 -19.42 11.03
N LEU A 134 -12.57 -19.50 10.94
CA LEU A 134 -11.64 -18.70 11.74
C LEU A 134 -10.88 -17.74 10.83
N ILE A 135 -11.00 -16.45 11.08
CA ILE A 135 -10.20 -15.41 10.46
C ILE A 135 -8.99 -15.15 11.36
N SER A 136 -7.81 -15.42 10.86
CA SER A 136 -6.53 -15.12 11.50
C SER A 136 -5.64 -14.28 10.59
N PHE A 137 -4.40 -14.01 11.00
CA PHE A 137 -3.45 -13.23 10.22
C PHE A 137 -2.17 -14.02 9.97
N GLU A 138 -1.61 -13.86 8.79
CA GLU A 138 -0.36 -14.50 8.38
C GLU A 138 0.53 -13.52 7.61
N ASN A 139 1.86 -13.64 7.74
CA ASN A 139 2.76 -12.85 6.92
C ASN A 139 2.89 -13.47 5.53
N VAL A 140 2.75 -12.66 4.49
CA VAL A 140 3.02 -13.07 3.11
C VAL A 140 4.16 -12.26 2.51
N GLU A 141 4.88 -12.91 1.62
CA GLU A 141 5.93 -12.33 0.80
C GLU A 141 5.46 -12.16 -0.63
N GLY A 142 6.08 -11.20 -1.32
CA GLY A 142 5.89 -11.02 -2.75
C GLY A 142 4.99 -9.85 -3.13
N TYR A 143 4.62 -8.97 -2.19
CA TYR A 143 3.98 -7.70 -2.55
C TYR A 143 4.99 -6.76 -3.20
N TRP A 144 4.64 -6.22 -4.37
CA TRP A 144 5.36 -5.13 -5.00
C TRP A 144 4.45 -4.31 -5.92
N ASP A 145 4.77 -3.04 -6.06
CA ASP A 145 4.11 -2.15 -6.99
C ASP A 145 5.13 -1.28 -7.72
N ILE A 146 4.76 -0.88 -8.93
CA ILE A 146 5.51 0.09 -9.74
C ILE A 146 4.53 1.06 -10.39
N LYS A 147 4.81 2.35 -10.22
CA LYS A 147 4.02 3.46 -10.80
C LYS A 147 4.95 4.33 -11.63
N GLY A 148 4.58 4.55 -12.87
CA GLY A 148 5.29 5.42 -13.77
C GLY A 148 4.39 6.54 -14.26
N LYS A 149 4.95 7.75 -14.41
CA LYS A 149 4.25 8.88 -15.02
C LYS A 149 5.22 9.65 -15.92
N LEU A 150 4.83 9.82 -17.19
CA LEU A 150 5.50 10.70 -18.14
C LEU A 150 4.65 11.96 -18.31
N ILE A 151 5.27 13.11 -18.19
CA ILE A 151 4.61 14.43 -18.23
C ILE A 151 5.26 15.25 -19.32
N TRP A 152 4.47 15.77 -20.24
CA TRP A 152 4.90 16.76 -21.22
C TRP A 152 4.14 18.05 -21.02
N GLN A 153 4.86 19.16 -20.92
CA GLN A 153 4.29 20.50 -20.74
C GLN A 153 4.74 21.39 -21.87
N ALA A 154 3.79 22.09 -22.46
CA ALA A 154 4.02 23.06 -23.53
C ALA A 154 3.37 24.40 -23.20
N PRO A 155 4.12 25.52 -23.19
CA PRO A 155 3.53 26.85 -23.11
C PRO A 155 2.90 27.23 -24.45
N ILE A 156 1.64 27.70 -24.40
CA ILE A 156 0.93 28.25 -25.58
C ILE A 156 0.96 29.77 -25.43
N ARG A 157 1.97 30.41 -26.03
CA ARG A 157 2.24 31.84 -25.82
C ARG A 157 1.14 32.77 -26.35
N SER A 158 0.49 32.38 -27.46
CA SER A 158 -0.60 33.14 -28.10
C SER A 158 -1.78 33.43 -27.17
N ILE A 159 -2.11 32.50 -26.30
CA ILE A 159 -3.22 32.61 -25.36
C ILE A 159 -2.76 32.63 -23.90
N LYS A 160 -1.47 32.85 -23.64
CA LYS A 160 -0.86 32.87 -22.29
C LYS A 160 -1.24 31.67 -21.45
N SER A 161 -1.25 30.49 -22.08
CA SER A 161 -1.73 29.25 -21.50
C SER A 161 -0.62 28.20 -21.40
N LYS A 162 -0.85 27.19 -20.61
CA LYS A 162 0.03 26.02 -20.47
C LYS A 162 -0.78 24.76 -20.67
N TYR A 163 -0.37 23.93 -21.62
CA TYR A 163 -0.91 22.60 -21.83
C TYR A 163 0.00 21.56 -21.19
N THR A 164 -0.58 20.62 -20.48
CA THR A 164 0.10 19.47 -19.92
C THR A 164 -0.59 18.20 -20.38
N LEU A 165 0.19 17.31 -20.96
CA LEU A 165 -0.19 15.93 -21.26
C LEU A 165 0.57 15.03 -20.31
N SER A 166 -0.11 14.15 -19.63
CA SER A 166 0.56 13.11 -18.84
C SER A 166 -0.05 11.74 -19.10
N THR A 167 0.83 10.77 -19.24
CA THR A 167 0.46 9.35 -19.27
C THR A 167 1.11 8.65 -18.10
N GLY A 168 0.37 7.78 -17.48
CA GLY A 168 0.82 7.01 -16.33
C GLY A 168 0.44 5.56 -16.46
N PHE A 169 1.11 4.74 -15.67
CA PHE A 169 0.70 3.37 -15.42
C PHE A 169 0.95 3.04 -13.95
N ASN A 170 0.11 2.19 -13.42
CA ASN A 170 0.29 1.56 -12.12
C ASN A 170 0.17 0.05 -12.32
N TYR A 171 1.15 -0.68 -11.81
CA TYR A 171 1.10 -2.13 -11.74
C TYR A 171 1.29 -2.54 -10.28
N GLU A 172 0.41 -3.39 -9.79
CA GLU A 172 0.44 -3.91 -8.43
C GLU A 172 0.33 -5.44 -8.45
N HIS A 173 1.24 -6.08 -7.73
CA HIS A 173 1.25 -7.50 -7.46
C HIS A 173 1.00 -7.71 -5.97
N ASN A 174 -0.20 -8.16 -5.63
CA ASN A 174 -0.66 -8.25 -4.26
C ASN A 174 -1.01 -9.70 -3.89
N PRO A 175 -0.16 -10.40 -3.13
CA PRO A 175 -0.46 -11.72 -2.61
C PRO A 175 -1.45 -11.64 -1.44
N TYR A 176 -2.41 -12.55 -1.40
CA TYR A 176 -3.41 -12.67 -0.35
C TYR A 176 -3.88 -14.12 -0.21
N TYR A 177 -4.80 -14.39 0.71
CA TYR A 177 -5.41 -15.70 0.89
C TYR A 177 -6.88 -15.71 0.48
N ILE A 178 -7.30 -16.77 -0.22
CA ILE A 178 -8.70 -17.17 -0.37
C ILE A 178 -8.85 -18.51 0.39
N GLY A 179 -9.51 -18.44 1.54
CA GLY A 179 -9.48 -19.57 2.47
C GLY A 179 -8.04 -19.85 2.92
N GLU A 180 -7.56 -21.06 2.71
CA GLU A 180 -6.19 -21.48 3.04
C GLU A 180 -5.21 -21.34 1.87
N ASN A 181 -5.72 -21.10 0.67
CA ASN A 181 -4.91 -21.03 -0.53
C ASN A 181 -4.32 -19.63 -0.73
N LYS A 182 -2.99 -19.55 -0.81
CA LYS A 182 -2.30 -18.33 -1.21
C LYS A 182 -2.54 -18.07 -2.68
N THR A 183 -3.00 -16.89 -3.01
CA THR A 183 -3.24 -16.43 -4.37
C THR A 183 -2.67 -15.03 -4.57
N THR A 184 -2.80 -14.47 -5.76
CA THR A 184 -2.25 -13.16 -6.10
C THR A 184 -3.20 -12.41 -7.01
N THR A 185 -3.49 -11.17 -6.67
CA THR A 185 -4.10 -10.21 -7.60
C THR A 185 -3.01 -9.44 -8.32
N ARG A 186 -3.20 -9.24 -9.62
CA ARG A 186 -2.37 -8.39 -10.46
C ARG A 186 -3.26 -7.31 -11.04
N THR A 187 -3.02 -6.08 -10.63
CA THR A 187 -3.79 -4.95 -11.13
C THR A 187 -2.92 -4.13 -12.08
N TYR A 188 -3.49 -3.75 -13.20
CA TYR A 188 -2.87 -2.89 -14.20
C TYR A 188 -3.79 -1.71 -14.49
N ASP A 189 -3.30 -0.49 -14.27
CA ASP A 189 -4.07 0.75 -14.38
C ASP A 189 -3.28 1.79 -15.19
N PRO A 190 -3.39 1.80 -16.53
CA PRO A 190 -2.88 2.87 -17.36
C PRO A 190 -3.80 4.10 -17.28
N SER A 191 -3.20 5.27 -17.33
CA SER A 191 -3.92 6.55 -17.29
C SER A 191 -3.42 7.54 -18.32
N LEU A 192 -4.32 8.40 -18.78
CA LEU A 192 -4.04 9.51 -19.67
C LEU A 192 -4.74 10.75 -19.14
N GLU A 193 -3.99 11.82 -18.93
CA GLU A 193 -4.50 13.07 -18.39
C GLU A 193 -4.17 14.22 -19.32
N HIS A 194 -5.15 15.05 -19.61
CA HIS A 194 -5.03 16.31 -20.32
C HIS A 194 -5.35 17.46 -19.37
N PHE A 195 -4.51 18.45 -19.34
CA PHE A 195 -4.68 19.61 -18.47
C PHE A 195 -4.31 20.89 -19.24
N LEU A 196 -5.25 21.83 -19.33
CA LEU A 196 -5.05 23.13 -19.94
C LEU A 196 -5.28 24.22 -18.90
N LEU A 197 -4.26 25.02 -18.64
CA LEU A 197 -4.34 26.20 -17.79
C LEU A 197 -4.31 27.45 -18.67
N CYS A 198 -5.42 28.17 -18.74
CA CYS A 198 -5.56 29.43 -19.47
C CYS A 198 -5.52 30.61 -18.51
N SER A 199 -4.60 31.55 -18.71
CA SER A 199 -4.52 32.81 -17.95
C SER A 199 -5.16 33.94 -18.76
N LEU A 200 -6.48 34.11 -18.63
CA LEU A 200 -7.24 35.08 -19.39
C LEU A 200 -6.91 36.51 -18.96
N THR A 201 -6.73 36.75 -17.67
CA THR A 201 -6.28 38.01 -17.11
C THR A 201 -5.30 37.76 -15.95
N LYS A 202 -4.72 38.84 -15.37
CA LYS A 202 -3.89 38.71 -14.14
C LYS A 202 -4.66 38.11 -12.95
N ARG A 203 -5.99 38.22 -12.95
CA ARG A 203 -6.86 37.76 -11.85
C ARG A 203 -7.72 36.56 -12.20
N LEU A 204 -7.91 36.25 -13.49
CA LEU A 204 -8.76 35.16 -13.93
C LEU A 204 -7.93 34.06 -14.63
N LYS A 205 -7.95 32.88 -14.04
CA LYS A 205 -7.37 31.66 -14.61
C LYS A 205 -8.48 30.61 -14.78
N VAL A 206 -8.50 29.96 -15.91
CA VAL A 206 -9.43 28.87 -16.22
C VAL A 206 -8.63 27.58 -16.39
N THR A 207 -9.07 26.54 -15.74
CA THR A 207 -8.48 25.21 -15.83
C THR A 207 -9.48 24.27 -16.47
N ILE A 208 -9.02 23.51 -17.47
CA ILE A 208 -9.78 22.45 -18.12
C ILE A 208 -8.97 21.18 -17.98
N SER A 209 -9.56 20.11 -17.47
CA SER A 209 -8.91 18.81 -17.34
C SER A 209 -9.82 17.69 -17.83
N ALA A 210 -9.21 16.67 -18.43
CA ALA A 210 -9.85 15.42 -18.83
C ALA A 210 -8.93 14.27 -18.47
N ASN A 211 -9.48 13.27 -17.78
CA ASN A 211 -8.75 12.10 -17.31
C ASN A 211 -9.42 10.83 -17.82
N THR A 212 -8.62 9.89 -18.28
CA THR A 212 -9.07 8.56 -18.70
C THR A 212 -8.25 7.52 -17.95
N HIS A 213 -8.93 6.57 -17.32
CA HIS A 213 -8.35 5.44 -16.63
C HIS A 213 -8.92 4.14 -17.19
N TYR A 214 -8.09 3.13 -17.26
CA TYR A 214 -8.50 1.78 -17.60
C TYR A 214 -7.91 0.84 -16.54
N VAL A 215 -8.75 0.14 -15.82
CA VAL A 215 -8.33 -0.80 -14.76
C VAL A 215 -8.63 -2.22 -15.21
N HIS A 216 -7.62 -3.09 -15.14
CA HIS A 216 -7.72 -4.52 -15.38
C HIS A 216 -7.09 -5.27 -14.19
N SER A 217 -7.81 -6.23 -13.65
CA SER A 217 -7.38 -7.06 -12.50
C SER A 217 -7.63 -8.54 -12.77
#